data_5411358f429976c42c69c5fb48bea56e
#
_entry.id   5411358f429976c42c69c5fb48bea56e
#
_cell.length_a   1.000
_cell.length_b   1.000
_cell.length_c   1.000
_cell.angle_alpha   90.00
_cell.angle_beta   90.00
_cell.angle_gamma   90.00
#
_symmetry.space_group_name_H-M   'P 1'
#
loop_
_entity.id
_entity.type
_entity.pdbx_description
1 polymer ?
#
loop_
_entity_poly.entity_id
_entity_poly.type
_entity_poly.pdbx_seq_one_letter_code
_entity_poly.pdbx_strand_id
1 'polypeptide(L)'
;MLKFLSLGSSSSGNCYYLATDNVQILVDAGVPVRSLKHDLKERGLALNDIDAVFITHDHADHIKAVGHLAHDYHLPVYTTEEVHRGINRNYCVTTKLTPEYTRIIQKSQTVEVGDMRVTSFSVPHDSSDCVGYRIETDEEVFVLITDIGHATETIQNEVSAANFIVIESNHDVDMLMMGPYPAYLKGRIRSGRGHISNADSAKLIAEHASPALKRVWLCHLSEENNHPELARKTYETVLREYGLIAGVDFQLDVLRRKQASELMVLKT
;
A
#
# COMPACT_ATOMS: atom_id res chain seq x y z
N MET A 1 -11.30 -7.81 15.59
CA MET A 1 -10.98 -6.37 15.33
C MET A 1 -9.70 -6.26 14.54
N LEU A 2 -9.72 -5.51 13.44
CA LEU A 2 -8.55 -5.30 12.60
C LEU A 2 -7.65 -4.18 13.18
N LYS A 3 -6.35 -4.38 13.14
CA LYS A 3 -5.32 -3.41 13.56
C LYS A 3 -4.48 -3.03 12.36
N PHE A 4 -4.09 -1.76 12.26
CA PHE A 4 -3.27 -1.23 11.15
C PHE A 4 -2.12 -0.39 11.66
N LEU A 5 -0.96 -0.52 11.01
CA LEU A 5 0.24 0.27 11.27
C LEU A 5 1.02 0.46 9.95
N SER A 6 1.32 1.70 9.57
CA SER A 6 2.29 1.98 8.51
C SER A 6 3.70 2.00 9.09
N LEU A 7 4.59 1.18 8.58
CA LEU A 7 6.02 1.11 8.97
C LEU A 7 6.92 1.94 8.05
N GLY A 8 6.37 2.42 6.94
CA GLY A 8 6.98 3.29 5.96
C GLY A 8 6.13 3.38 4.71
N SER A 9 6.11 4.57 4.07
CA SER A 9 5.27 4.82 2.89
C SER A 9 5.92 5.84 1.95
N SER A 10 6.89 5.39 1.15
CA SER A 10 7.62 6.25 0.19
C SER A 10 8.47 5.44 -0.77
N SER A 11 9.01 6.08 -1.81
CA SER A 11 10.02 5.51 -2.71
C SER A 11 11.34 5.06 -2.02
N SER A 12 11.49 5.31 -0.71
CA SER A 12 12.60 4.79 0.10
C SER A 12 12.29 3.43 0.72
N GLY A 13 11.00 3.13 0.96
CA GLY A 13 10.54 1.86 1.51
C GLY A 13 9.08 1.92 1.93
N ASN A 14 8.34 0.89 1.54
CA ASN A 14 6.93 0.68 1.85
C ASN A 14 6.79 -0.60 2.67
N CYS A 15 6.04 -0.55 3.75
CA CYS A 15 5.67 -1.71 4.55
C CYS A 15 4.48 -1.35 5.43
N TYR A 16 3.46 -2.18 5.38
CA TYR A 16 2.22 -2.02 6.14
C TYR A 16 1.94 -3.27 6.95
N TYR A 17 1.63 -3.09 8.22
CA TYR A 17 1.26 -4.16 9.13
C TYR A 17 -0.25 -4.17 9.33
N LEU A 18 -0.86 -5.33 9.21
CA LEU A 18 -2.25 -5.58 9.55
C LEU A 18 -2.34 -6.80 10.47
N ALA A 19 -3.22 -6.74 11.47
CA ALA A 19 -3.42 -7.85 12.38
C ALA A 19 -4.85 -7.95 12.86
N THR A 20 -5.28 -9.17 13.13
CA THR A 20 -6.38 -9.48 14.04
C THR A 20 -5.83 -9.89 15.41
N ASP A 21 -6.64 -10.50 16.25
CA ASP A 21 -6.14 -11.10 17.48
C ASP A 21 -5.49 -12.48 17.25
N ASN A 22 -5.66 -13.06 16.05
CA ASN A 22 -5.23 -14.42 15.71
C ASN A 22 -4.11 -14.47 14.64
N VAL A 23 -3.98 -13.43 13.81
CA VAL A 23 -3.03 -13.43 12.68
C VAL A 23 -2.44 -12.05 12.45
N GLN A 24 -1.18 -12.00 12.03
CA GLN A 24 -0.43 -10.77 11.74
C GLN A 24 0.25 -10.89 10.39
N ILE A 25 0.02 -9.94 9.51
CA ILE A 25 0.61 -9.92 8.16
C ILE A 25 1.35 -8.63 7.87
N LEU A 26 2.32 -8.70 6.97
CA LEU A 26 2.92 -7.53 6.33
C LEU A 26 2.45 -7.45 4.88
N VAL A 27 2.18 -6.23 4.43
CA VAL A 27 2.06 -5.92 3.00
C VAL A 27 3.23 -5.04 2.62
N ASP A 28 4.00 -5.52 1.65
CA ASP A 28 5.31 -5.04 1.24
C ASP A 28 6.43 -5.16 2.30
N ALA A 29 7.65 -5.20 1.81
CA ALA A 29 8.86 -5.44 2.58
C ALA A 29 10.01 -4.51 2.12
N GLY A 30 9.70 -3.24 1.86
CA GLY A 30 10.66 -2.24 1.40
C GLY A 30 11.47 -1.58 2.52
N VAL A 31 11.02 -1.70 3.76
CA VAL A 31 11.69 -1.16 4.96
C VAL A 31 12.74 -2.16 5.47
N PRO A 32 13.97 -1.69 5.83
CA PRO A 32 15.01 -2.59 6.34
C PRO A 32 14.57 -3.35 7.60
N VAL A 33 14.93 -4.64 7.71
CA VAL A 33 14.57 -5.53 8.84
C VAL A 33 14.90 -4.90 10.20
N ARG A 34 16.05 -4.21 10.32
CA ARG A 34 16.44 -3.54 11.56
C ARG A 34 15.43 -2.47 11.99
N SER A 35 14.93 -1.69 11.04
CA SER A 35 13.90 -0.66 11.29
C SER A 35 12.57 -1.31 11.62
N LEU A 36 12.15 -2.36 10.87
CA LEU A 36 10.94 -3.12 11.17
C LEU A 36 10.95 -3.65 12.61
N LYS A 37 12.05 -4.29 13.03
CA LYS A 37 12.19 -4.79 14.42
C LYS A 37 12.09 -3.69 15.46
N HIS A 38 12.72 -2.56 15.21
CA HIS A 38 12.67 -1.41 16.13
C HIS A 38 11.26 -0.84 16.23
N ASP A 39 10.64 -0.55 15.10
CA ASP A 39 9.34 0.12 15.04
C ASP A 39 8.19 -0.75 15.58
N LEU A 40 8.24 -2.06 15.33
CA LEU A 40 7.31 -3.03 15.91
C LEU A 40 7.50 -3.11 17.44
N LYS A 41 8.74 -3.22 17.92
CA LYS A 41 9.06 -3.31 19.35
C LYS A 41 8.58 -2.09 20.15
N GLU A 42 8.76 -0.87 19.61
CA GLU A 42 8.28 0.38 20.22
C GLU A 42 6.74 0.39 20.43
N ARG A 43 6.01 -0.47 19.70
CA ARG A 43 4.56 -0.62 19.76
C ARG A 43 4.10 -1.91 20.46
N GLY A 44 5.04 -2.58 21.14
CA GLY A 44 4.76 -3.83 21.86
C GLY A 44 4.52 -5.04 20.95
N LEU A 45 4.98 -4.97 19.69
CA LEU A 45 4.85 -6.03 18.68
C LEU A 45 6.21 -6.69 18.44
N ALA A 46 6.21 -7.91 17.91
CA ALA A 46 7.42 -8.61 17.53
C ALA A 46 7.39 -9.10 16.09
N LEU A 47 8.52 -8.98 15.37
CA LEU A 47 8.63 -9.46 14.00
C LEU A 47 8.49 -11.00 13.91
N ASN A 48 8.79 -11.71 14.99
CA ASN A 48 8.63 -13.16 15.09
C ASN A 48 7.16 -13.61 15.15
N ASP A 49 6.23 -12.69 15.42
CA ASP A 49 4.80 -12.99 15.52
C ASP A 49 4.08 -12.76 14.18
N ILE A 50 4.81 -12.38 13.13
CA ILE A 50 4.25 -12.22 11.79
C ILE A 50 4.04 -13.60 11.17
N ASP A 51 2.89 -13.81 10.54
CA ASP A 51 2.48 -15.08 9.93
C ASP A 51 2.74 -15.13 8.43
N ALA A 52 2.69 -13.98 7.73
CA ALA A 52 2.86 -13.92 6.28
C ALA A 52 3.29 -12.53 5.78
N VAL A 53 3.90 -12.52 4.59
CA VAL A 53 4.22 -11.30 3.84
C VAL A 53 3.50 -11.35 2.50
N PHE A 54 2.79 -10.28 2.15
CA PHE A 54 2.17 -10.08 0.85
C PHE A 54 2.94 -8.99 0.09
N ILE A 55 3.28 -9.22 -1.18
CA ILE A 55 4.03 -8.24 -1.99
C ILE A 55 3.16 -7.74 -3.13
N THR A 56 3.07 -6.42 -3.26
CA THR A 56 2.28 -5.77 -4.32
C THR A 56 2.97 -5.87 -5.68
N HIS A 57 4.26 -5.56 -5.75
CA HIS A 57 5.05 -5.60 -6.98
C HIS A 57 6.58 -5.66 -6.69
N ASP A 58 7.40 -5.78 -7.72
CA ASP A 58 8.83 -6.08 -7.60
C ASP A 58 9.77 -4.87 -7.63
N HIS A 59 9.29 -3.65 -7.41
CA HIS A 59 10.18 -2.49 -7.24
C HIS A 59 10.94 -2.54 -5.91
N ALA A 60 12.16 -2.00 -5.92
CA ALA A 60 13.11 -2.11 -4.81
C ALA A 60 12.58 -1.62 -3.47
N ASP A 61 11.79 -0.55 -3.48
CA ASP A 61 11.18 0.05 -2.30
C ASP A 61 9.99 -0.73 -1.73
N HIS A 62 9.63 -1.87 -2.34
CA HIS A 62 8.63 -2.81 -1.84
C HIS A 62 9.21 -4.17 -1.43
N ILE A 63 10.45 -4.49 -1.81
CA ILE A 63 10.97 -5.86 -1.68
C ILE A 63 12.32 -6.01 -1.00
N LYS A 64 13.01 -4.92 -0.62
CA LYS A 64 14.41 -4.96 -0.11
C LYS A 64 14.65 -5.97 1.01
N ALA A 65 13.69 -6.12 1.92
CA ALA A 65 13.82 -6.98 3.10
C ALA A 65 13.19 -8.37 2.91
N VAL A 66 12.48 -8.63 1.79
CA VAL A 66 11.64 -9.81 1.63
C VAL A 66 12.41 -11.13 1.80
N GLY A 67 13.63 -11.21 1.27
CA GLY A 67 14.45 -12.43 1.39
C GLY A 67 14.88 -12.70 2.83
N HIS A 68 15.23 -11.67 3.58
CA HIS A 68 15.56 -11.80 5.02
C HIS A 68 14.32 -12.16 5.85
N LEU A 69 13.16 -11.56 5.55
CA LEU A 69 11.91 -11.92 6.22
C LEU A 69 11.56 -13.39 5.98
N ALA A 70 11.70 -13.86 4.75
CA ALA A 70 11.44 -15.25 4.41
C ALA A 70 12.39 -16.22 5.13
N HIS A 71 13.71 -16.00 5.06
CA HIS A 71 14.68 -16.97 5.57
C HIS A 71 14.95 -16.86 7.08
N ASP A 72 15.09 -15.64 7.62
CA ASP A 72 15.45 -15.46 9.03
C ASP A 72 14.26 -15.59 9.98
N TYR A 73 13.03 -15.40 9.45
CA TYR A 73 11.76 -15.46 10.21
C TYR A 73 10.82 -16.53 9.69
N HIS A 74 11.21 -17.31 8.68
CA HIS A 74 10.44 -18.41 8.08
C HIS A 74 9.06 -17.98 7.54
N LEU A 75 8.97 -16.75 7.01
CA LEU A 75 7.70 -16.18 6.55
C LEU A 75 7.36 -16.62 5.12
N PRO A 76 6.16 -17.17 4.87
CA PRO A 76 5.66 -17.38 3.53
C PRO A 76 5.40 -16.03 2.85
N VAL A 77 5.81 -15.92 1.58
CA VAL A 77 5.67 -14.71 0.76
C VAL A 77 4.64 -14.96 -0.32
N TYR A 78 3.55 -14.22 -0.26
CA TYR A 78 2.41 -14.31 -1.18
C TYR A 78 2.48 -13.20 -2.22
N THR A 79 2.45 -13.55 -3.48
CA THR A 79 2.28 -12.62 -4.62
C THR A 79 2.07 -13.40 -5.92
N THR A 80 1.96 -12.70 -7.07
CA THR A 80 1.83 -13.36 -8.38
C THR A 80 3.15 -14.03 -8.81
N GLU A 81 3.06 -14.96 -9.75
CA GLU A 81 4.25 -15.65 -10.27
C GLU A 81 5.23 -14.68 -10.93
N GLU A 82 4.72 -13.68 -11.64
CA GLU A 82 5.50 -12.63 -12.30
C GLU A 82 6.27 -11.79 -11.29
N VAL A 83 5.63 -11.38 -10.19
CA VAL A 83 6.28 -10.62 -9.11
C VAL A 83 7.34 -11.48 -8.41
N HIS A 84 7.08 -12.77 -8.13
CA HIS A 84 8.11 -13.67 -7.58
C HIS A 84 9.33 -13.79 -8.49
N ARG A 85 9.13 -13.90 -9.81
CA ARG A 85 10.23 -13.89 -10.77
C ARG A 85 10.99 -12.56 -10.76
N GLY A 86 10.27 -11.44 -10.66
CA GLY A 86 10.83 -10.09 -10.54
C GLY A 86 11.67 -9.94 -9.28
N ILE A 87 11.15 -10.33 -8.11
CA ILE A 87 11.88 -10.35 -6.82
C ILE A 87 13.22 -11.10 -6.97
N ASN A 88 13.19 -12.31 -7.53
CA ASN A 88 14.40 -13.11 -7.65
C ASN A 88 15.41 -12.59 -8.68
N ARG A 89 14.99 -11.74 -9.63
CA ARG A 89 15.88 -11.04 -10.58
C ARG A 89 16.41 -9.73 -10.03
N ASN A 90 15.69 -9.09 -9.11
CA ASN A 90 16.03 -7.77 -8.61
C ASN A 90 17.30 -7.83 -7.75
N TYR A 91 18.29 -7.01 -8.09
CA TYR A 91 19.60 -6.97 -7.42
C TYR A 91 19.54 -6.49 -5.96
N CYS A 92 18.50 -5.73 -5.58
CA CYS A 92 18.34 -5.25 -4.21
C CYS A 92 17.96 -6.36 -3.22
N VAL A 93 17.43 -7.48 -3.72
CA VAL A 93 17.10 -8.67 -2.91
C VAL A 93 18.34 -9.57 -2.90
N THR A 94 19.17 -9.40 -1.88
CA THR A 94 20.44 -10.14 -1.74
C THR A 94 20.21 -11.61 -1.37
N THR A 95 19.24 -11.91 -0.53
CA THR A 95 18.80 -13.25 -0.17
C THR A 95 17.59 -13.61 -1.03
N LYS A 96 17.78 -14.52 -1.99
CA LYS A 96 16.72 -14.88 -2.96
C LYS A 96 15.66 -15.77 -2.33
N LEU A 97 14.42 -15.62 -2.75
CA LEU A 97 13.33 -16.49 -2.30
C LEU A 97 13.53 -17.92 -2.86
N THR A 98 13.37 -18.90 -1.98
CA THR A 98 13.34 -20.32 -2.35
C THR A 98 11.89 -20.80 -2.48
N PRO A 99 11.62 -21.93 -3.16
CA PRO A 99 10.28 -22.51 -3.28
C PRO A 99 9.58 -22.75 -1.94
N GLU A 100 10.35 -23.00 -0.88
CA GLU A 100 9.84 -23.23 0.48
C GLU A 100 9.00 -22.04 0.98
N TYR A 101 9.42 -20.80 0.70
CA TYR A 101 8.75 -19.57 1.16
C TYR A 101 7.84 -18.97 0.09
N THR A 102 7.87 -19.46 -1.14
CA THR A 102 7.08 -18.93 -2.26
C THR A 102 5.64 -19.42 -2.20
N ARG A 103 4.69 -18.51 -2.21
CA ARG A 103 3.24 -18.78 -2.30
C ARG A 103 2.67 -17.96 -3.45
N ILE A 104 2.34 -18.64 -4.54
CA ILE A 104 1.78 -18.00 -5.73
C ILE A 104 0.29 -17.83 -5.54
N ILE A 105 -0.18 -16.59 -5.75
CA ILE A 105 -1.60 -16.25 -5.82
C ILE A 105 -1.93 -15.72 -7.20
N GLN A 106 -3.12 -16.04 -7.71
CA GLN A 106 -3.60 -15.49 -8.97
C GLN A 106 -4.44 -14.23 -8.70
N LYS A 107 -4.49 -13.31 -9.65
CA LYS A 107 -5.38 -12.14 -9.56
C LYS A 107 -6.82 -12.57 -9.37
N SER A 108 -7.52 -11.87 -8.51
CA SER A 108 -8.88 -12.17 -8.05
C SER A 108 -9.00 -13.48 -7.26
N GLN A 109 -7.88 -14.13 -6.92
CA GLN A 109 -7.88 -15.25 -6.00
C GLN A 109 -7.86 -14.76 -4.57
N THR A 110 -8.70 -15.36 -3.73
CA THR A 110 -8.69 -15.18 -2.28
C THR A 110 -7.90 -16.30 -1.62
N VAL A 111 -7.03 -15.94 -0.69
CA VAL A 111 -6.32 -16.88 0.20
C VAL A 111 -6.70 -16.56 1.63
N GLU A 112 -6.80 -17.58 2.46
CA GLU A 112 -7.07 -17.46 3.89
C GLU A 112 -5.76 -17.55 4.66
N VAL A 113 -5.55 -16.57 5.56
CA VAL A 113 -4.46 -16.58 6.52
C VAL A 113 -5.07 -16.31 7.89
N GLY A 114 -5.16 -17.34 8.73
CA GLY A 114 -5.91 -17.27 9.98
C GLY A 114 -7.38 -16.91 9.73
N ASP A 115 -7.83 -15.84 10.34
CA ASP A 115 -9.18 -15.28 10.20
C ASP A 115 -9.27 -14.11 9.20
N MET A 116 -8.21 -13.90 8.41
CA MET A 116 -8.21 -12.93 7.30
C MET A 116 -8.41 -13.63 5.95
N ARG A 117 -9.24 -13.05 5.10
CA ARG A 117 -9.34 -13.37 3.67
C ARG A 117 -8.64 -12.29 2.87
N VAL A 118 -7.59 -12.67 2.15
CA VAL A 118 -6.78 -11.73 1.35
C VAL A 118 -7.00 -12.01 -0.13
N THR A 119 -7.56 -11.04 -0.84
CA THR A 119 -7.82 -11.10 -2.28
C THR A 119 -6.93 -10.12 -3.02
N SER A 120 -6.17 -10.61 -4.00
CA SER A 120 -5.37 -9.75 -4.87
C SER A 120 -6.19 -9.26 -6.06
N PHE A 121 -5.96 -8.03 -6.50
CA PHE A 121 -6.56 -7.47 -7.71
C PHE A 121 -5.54 -6.68 -8.53
N SER A 122 -5.80 -6.52 -9.83
CA SER A 122 -4.87 -5.88 -10.75
C SER A 122 -4.78 -4.37 -10.54
N VAL A 123 -3.56 -3.85 -10.49
CA VAL A 123 -3.25 -2.41 -10.46
C VAL A 123 -2.34 -2.09 -11.65
N PRO A 124 -2.66 -1.08 -12.49
CA PRO A 124 -1.80 -0.70 -13.61
C PRO A 124 -0.56 0.06 -13.12
N HIS A 125 0.61 -0.57 -13.26
CA HIS A 125 1.90 0.03 -12.91
C HIS A 125 3.02 -0.49 -13.82
N ASP A 126 4.19 0.16 -13.84
CA ASP A 126 5.33 -0.17 -14.70
C ASP A 126 6.33 -1.15 -14.05
N SER A 127 5.81 -2.21 -13.46
CA SER A 127 6.57 -3.34 -12.89
C SER A 127 6.37 -4.63 -13.67
N SER A 128 6.97 -5.74 -13.25
CA SER A 128 6.76 -7.07 -13.86
C SER A 128 5.29 -7.48 -13.82
N ASP A 129 4.65 -7.22 -12.69
CA ASP A 129 3.21 -7.25 -12.43
C ASP A 129 2.92 -6.40 -11.19
N CYS A 130 1.68 -5.93 -11.03
CA CYS A 130 1.30 -5.17 -9.85
C CYS A 130 -0.11 -5.52 -9.40
N VAL A 131 -0.26 -5.71 -8.09
CA VAL A 131 -1.53 -6.02 -7.44
C VAL A 131 -1.77 -5.11 -6.24
N GLY A 132 -3.04 -4.78 -6.00
CA GLY A 132 -3.53 -4.32 -4.71
C GLY A 132 -4.09 -5.49 -3.92
N TYR A 133 -4.40 -5.25 -2.66
CA TYR A 133 -4.95 -6.26 -1.76
C TYR A 133 -6.21 -5.75 -1.08
N ARG A 134 -7.27 -6.58 -1.13
CA ARG A 134 -8.43 -6.49 -0.25
C ARG A 134 -8.24 -7.51 0.87
N ILE A 135 -8.20 -7.02 2.11
CA ILE A 135 -8.07 -7.81 3.33
C ILE A 135 -9.38 -7.72 4.08
N GLU A 136 -10.07 -8.84 4.23
CA GLU A 136 -11.38 -8.92 4.85
C GLU A 136 -11.30 -9.72 6.14
N THR A 137 -11.98 -9.22 7.15
CA THR A 137 -12.41 -9.96 8.34
C THR A 137 -13.93 -10.17 8.26
N ASP A 138 -14.56 -10.71 9.30
CA ASP A 138 -16.03 -10.84 9.32
C ASP A 138 -16.74 -9.47 9.41
N GLU A 139 -16.04 -8.44 9.88
CA GLU A 139 -16.64 -7.13 10.18
C GLU A 139 -16.10 -6.01 9.28
N GLU A 140 -14.85 -6.10 8.81
CA GLU A 140 -14.17 -5.01 8.12
C GLU A 140 -13.60 -5.43 6.77
N VAL A 141 -13.63 -4.49 5.82
CA VAL A 141 -12.96 -4.55 4.52
C VAL A 141 -11.88 -3.48 4.45
N PHE A 142 -10.65 -3.90 4.44
CA PHE A 142 -9.48 -3.04 4.28
C PHE A 142 -8.91 -3.20 2.87
N VAL A 143 -8.67 -2.09 2.17
CA VAL A 143 -8.12 -2.10 0.81
C VAL A 143 -6.81 -1.34 0.79
N LEU A 144 -5.77 -1.94 0.19
CA LEU A 144 -4.47 -1.32 -0.02
C LEU A 144 -4.18 -1.24 -1.50
N ILE A 145 -3.99 -0.01 -1.99
CA ILE A 145 -3.71 0.29 -3.39
C ILE A 145 -2.58 1.32 -3.46
N THR A 146 -1.38 0.87 -3.73
CA THR A 146 -0.22 1.73 -3.96
C THR A 146 0.21 1.64 -5.42
N ASP A 147 1.01 2.61 -5.87
CA ASP A 147 1.63 2.62 -7.21
C ASP A 147 0.60 2.49 -8.35
N ILE A 148 -0.31 3.46 -8.38
CA ILE A 148 -1.45 3.48 -9.29
C ILE A 148 -1.12 4.31 -10.53
N GLY A 149 -1.07 3.70 -11.71
CA GLY A 149 -0.92 4.43 -12.97
C GLY A 149 -2.18 5.20 -13.38
N HIS A 150 -3.34 4.58 -13.21
CA HIS A 150 -4.67 5.20 -13.44
C HIS A 150 -5.77 4.37 -12.75
N ALA A 151 -6.91 5.02 -12.50
CA ALA A 151 -8.11 4.34 -11.98
C ALA A 151 -8.72 3.40 -13.05
N THR A 152 -8.88 2.12 -12.70
CA THR A 152 -9.59 1.12 -13.49
C THR A 152 -10.91 0.77 -12.83
N GLU A 153 -11.83 0.14 -13.58
CA GLU A 153 -13.10 -0.36 -13.03
C GLU A 153 -12.86 -1.31 -11.83
N THR A 154 -11.83 -2.14 -11.88
CA THR A 154 -11.44 -3.01 -10.75
C THR A 154 -11.12 -2.17 -9.51
N ILE A 155 -10.28 -1.14 -9.65
CA ILE A 155 -9.92 -0.25 -8.53
C ILE A 155 -11.15 0.50 -8.00
N GLN A 156 -12.03 0.99 -8.89
CA GLN A 156 -13.28 1.68 -8.51
C GLN A 156 -14.18 0.77 -7.67
N ASN A 157 -14.31 -0.50 -8.06
CA ASN A 157 -15.10 -1.49 -7.33
C ASN A 157 -14.50 -1.78 -5.94
N GLU A 158 -13.15 -1.88 -5.83
CA GLU A 158 -12.48 -2.07 -4.55
C GLU A 158 -12.64 -0.85 -3.62
N VAL A 159 -12.54 0.36 -4.17
CA VAL A 159 -12.83 1.61 -3.42
C VAL A 159 -14.27 1.61 -2.89
N SER A 160 -15.24 1.18 -3.70
CA SER A 160 -16.66 1.15 -3.32
C SER A 160 -16.95 0.13 -2.21
N ALA A 161 -16.19 -0.95 -2.13
CA ALA A 161 -16.36 -2.00 -1.12
C ALA A 161 -15.69 -1.69 0.22
N ALA A 162 -14.76 -0.75 0.28
CA ALA A 162 -13.86 -0.55 1.41
C ALA A 162 -14.53 0.16 2.60
N ASN A 163 -14.21 -0.31 3.82
CA ASN A 163 -14.40 0.45 5.06
C ASN A 163 -13.16 1.29 5.38
N PHE A 164 -11.97 0.77 5.06
CA PHE A 164 -10.68 1.37 5.31
C PHE A 164 -9.82 1.27 4.05
N ILE A 165 -9.15 2.36 3.68
CA ILE A 165 -8.37 2.41 2.44
C ILE A 165 -7.01 3.06 2.68
N VAL A 166 -5.94 2.39 2.22
CA VAL A 166 -4.63 2.99 1.95
C VAL A 166 -4.53 3.18 0.44
N ILE A 167 -4.39 4.42 -0.01
CA ILE A 167 -4.38 4.75 -1.44
C ILE A 167 -3.23 5.70 -1.78
N GLU A 168 -2.61 5.50 -2.94
CA GLU A 168 -1.57 6.39 -3.43
C GLU A 168 -2.08 7.81 -3.66
N SER A 169 -1.27 8.79 -3.23
CA SER A 169 -1.37 10.21 -3.56
C SER A 169 0.04 10.71 -3.86
N ASN A 170 0.53 10.41 -5.06
CA ASN A 170 1.96 10.49 -5.33
C ASN A 170 2.47 11.91 -5.50
N HIS A 171 1.85 12.70 -6.37
CA HIS A 171 2.39 14.02 -6.74
C HIS A 171 1.30 15.07 -6.91
N ASP A 172 1.71 16.31 -6.69
CA ASP A 172 1.02 17.48 -7.19
C ASP A 172 1.47 17.74 -8.63
N VAL A 173 0.52 18.02 -9.52
CA VAL A 173 0.79 18.16 -10.95
C VAL A 173 1.68 19.37 -11.24
N ASP A 174 1.46 20.50 -10.57
CA ASP A 174 2.23 21.73 -10.78
C ASP A 174 3.65 21.59 -10.22
N MET A 175 3.80 21.00 -9.01
CA MET A 175 5.12 20.69 -8.46
C MET A 175 5.91 19.76 -9.36
N LEU A 176 5.29 18.72 -9.90
CA LEU A 176 5.95 17.80 -10.84
C LEU A 176 6.36 18.52 -12.13
N MET A 177 5.48 19.33 -12.72
CA MET A 177 5.78 20.00 -13.99
C MET A 177 6.85 21.10 -13.84
N MET A 178 6.84 21.85 -12.74
CA MET A 178 7.82 22.89 -12.44
C MET A 178 9.09 22.38 -11.76
N GLY A 179 9.04 21.16 -11.18
CA GLY A 179 10.13 20.57 -10.43
C GLY A 179 11.36 20.19 -11.27
N PRO A 180 12.45 19.77 -10.61
CA PRO A 180 13.76 19.55 -11.26
C PRO A 180 13.84 18.24 -12.07
N TYR A 181 12.85 17.39 -12.05
CA TYR A 181 12.89 16.10 -12.76
C TYR A 181 13.01 16.29 -14.27
N PRO A 182 13.83 15.47 -14.95
CA PRO A 182 13.96 15.53 -16.41
C PRO A 182 12.64 15.12 -17.08
N ALA A 183 12.44 15.62 -18.31
CA ALA A 183 11.17 15.45 -19.05
C ALA A 183 10.75 13.98 -19.20
N TYR A 184 11.69 13.06 -19.42
CA TYR A 184 11.39 11.63 -19.55
C TYR A 184 10.81 11.04 -18.26
N LEU A 185 11.30 11.47 -17.08
CA LEU A 185 10.82 11.00 -15.78
C LEU A 185 9.43 11.58 -15.46
N LYS A 186 9.22 12.87 -15.78
CA LYS A 186 7.88 13.49 -15.69
C LYS A 186 6.87 12.76 -16.58
N GLY A 187 7.27 12.42 -17.80
CA GLY A 187 6.45 11.64 -18.72
C GLY A 187 6.14 10.23 -18.20
N ARG A 188 7.14 9.54 -17.63
CA ARG A 188 6.94 8.22 -16.98
C ARG A 188 5.93 8.31 -15.82
N ILE A 189 6.12 9.26 -14.89
CA ILE A 189 5.25 9.43 -13.72
C ILE A 189 3.79 9.67 -14.15
N ARG A 190 3.58 10.52 -15.15
CA ARG A 190 2.24 10.86 -15.67
C ARG A 190 1.67 9.86 -16.67
N SER A 191 2.41 8.82 -17.00
CA SER A 191 1.89 7.77 -17.88
C SER A 191 0.77 7.00 -17.19
N GLY A 192 -0.11 6.37 -17.96
CA GLY A 192 -1.15 5.49 -17.42
C GLY A 192 -0.63 4.25 -16.69
N ARG A 193 0.70 4.13 -16.54
CA ARG A 193 1.41 3.08 -15.78
C ARG A 193 2.42 3.66 -14.80
N GLY A 194 2.43 4.98 -14.60
CA GLY A 194 3.27 5.64 -13.62
C GLY A 194 2.61 5.72 -12.25
N HIS A 195 2.32 6.95 -11.80
CA HIS A 195 1.74 7.21 -10.49
C HIS A 195 0.57 8.20 -10.58
N ILE A 196 -0.44 8.00 -9.75
CA ILE A 196 -1.63 8.85 -9.69
C ILE A 196 -1.33 10.19 -9.01
N SER A 197 -1.90 11.29 -9.53
CA SER A 197 -1.81 12.61 -8.89
C SER A 197 -2.70 12.71 -7.64
N ASN A 198 -2.44 13.73 -6.79
CA ASN A 198 -3.30 14.03 -5.64
C ASN A 198 -4.76 14.25 -6.06
N ALA A 199 -4.97 15.00 -7.15
CA ALA A 199 -6.31 15.36 -7.63
C ALA A 199 -7.05 14.13 -8.20
N ASP A 200 -6.39 13.30 -9.01
CA ASP A 200 -7.01 12.11 -9.59
C ASP A 200 -7.32 11.06 -8.52
N SER A 201 -6.43 10.90 -7.53
CA SER A 201 -6.65 10.02 -6.39
C SER A 201 -7.84 10.50 -5.52
N ALA A 202 -7.92 11.81 -5.26
CA ALA A 202 -9.04 12.40 -4.52
C ALA A 202 -10.37 12.22 -5.27
N LYS A 203 -10.36 12.42 -6.59
CA LYS A 203 -11.52 12.23 -7.46
C LYS A 203 -12.00 10.77 -7.43
N LEU A 204 -11.08 9.81 -7.48
CA LEU A 204 -11.40 8.39 -7.39
C LEU A 204 -12.16 8.06 -6.08
N ILE A 205 -11.70 8.58 -4.96
CA ILE A 205 -12.42 8.43 -3.67
C ILE A 205 -13.77 9.15 -3.71
N ALA A 206 -13.81 10.39 -4.19
CA ALA A 206 -15.04 11.20 -4.21
C ALA A 206 -16.15 10.58 -5.05
N GLU A 207 -15.81 9.94 -6.16
CA GLU A 207 -16.77 9.36 -7.10
C GLU A 207 -17.24 7.95 -6.70
N HIS A 208 -16.40 7.19 -5.97
CA HIS A 208 -16.65 5.76 -5.76
C HIS A 208 -16.74 5.31 -4.31
N ALA A 209 -16.34 6.14 -3.33
CA ALA A 209 -16.46 5.77 -1.93
C ALA A 209 -17.92 5.55 -1.51
N SER A 210 -18.19 4.44 -0.83
CA SER A 210 -19.50 4.17 -0.25
C SER A 210 -19.67 4.86 1.11
N PRO A 211 -20.90 5.01 1.61
CA PRO A 211 -21.14 5.52 2.97
C PRO A 211 -20.54 4.64 4.09
N ALA A 212 -20.11 3.42 3.75
CA ALA A 212 -19.45 2.51 4.67
C ALA A 212 -17.98 2.86 4.90
N LEU A 213 -17.38 3.75 4.08
CA LEU A 213 -16.00 4.18 4.23
C LEU A 213 -15.82 4.96 5.54
N LYS A 214 -14.85 4.57 6.35
CA LYS A 214 -14.54 5.19 7.65
C LYS A 214 -13.25 5.99 7.64
N ARG A 215 -12.26 5.52 6.88
CA ARG A 215 -10.96 6.20 6.86
C ARG A 215 -10.18 5.95 5.58
N VAL A 216 -9.50 7.00 5.13
CA VAL A 216 -8.57 7.00 4.00
C VAL A 216 -7.19 7.42 4.51
N TRP A 217 -6.16 6.66 4.17
CA TRP A 217 -4.76 7.05 4.35
C TRP A 217 -4.11 7.26 2.99
N LEU A 218 -3.56 8.47 2.80
CA LEU A 218 -2.78 8.79 1.62
C LEU A 218 -1.37 8.24 1.79
N CYS A 219 -0.94 7.44 0.82
CA CYS A 219 0.35 6.76 0.84
C CYS A 219 1.24 7.15 -0.34
N HIS A 220 2.49 6.72 -0.31
CA HIS A 220 3.48 6.81 -1.40
C HIS A 220 3.67 8.22 -1.99
N LEU A 221 3.71 9.24 -1.11
CA LEU A 221 3.92 10.62 -1.52
C LEU A 221 5.36 10.83 -2.00
N SER A 222 5.53 11.42 -3.18
CA SER A 222 6.82 11.86 -3.73
C SER A 222 7.53 12.81 -2.76
N GLU A 223 8.84 12.63 -2.58
CA GLU A 223 9.65 13.54 -1.73
C GLU A 223 9.87 14.89 -2.40
N GLU A 224 10.03 14.92 -3.72
CA GLU A 224 10.35 16.11 -4.50
C GLU A 224 9.11 16.83 -5.08
N ASN A 225 8.04 16.08 -5.35
CA ASN A 225 6.89 16.60 -6.10
C ASN A 225 5.59 16.56 -5.30
N ASN A 226 5.69 16.48 -3.96
CA ASN A 226 4.53 16.48 -3.08
C ASN A 226 4.88 16.96 -1.67
N HIS A 227 3.86 17.42 -0.97
CA HIS A 227 3.95 17.74 0.45
C HIS A 227 2.69 17.22 1.16
N PRO A 228 2.80 16.64 2.38
CA PRO A 228 1.64 16.07 3.09
C PRO A 228 0.46 17.04 3.23
N GLU A 229 0.73 18.30 3.57
CA GLU A 229 -0.30 19.35 3.67
C GLU A 229 -0.95 19.67 2.33
N LEU A 230 -0.17 19.66 1.24
CA LEU A 230 -0.69 19.90 -0.11
C LEU A 230 -1.58 18.75 -0.56
N ALA A 231 -1.14 17.51 -0.40
CA ALA A 231 -1.94 16.32 -0.70
C ALA A 231 -3.26 16.36 0.08
N ARG A 232 -3.22 16.64 1.38
CA ARG A 232 -4.42 16.76 2.22
C ARG A 232 -5.37 17.86 1.72
N LYS A 233 -4.86 19.06 1.46
CA LYS A 233 -5.66 20.18 0.96
C LYS A 233 -6.29 19.90 -0.41
N THR A 234 -5.55 19.27 -1.31
CA THR A 234 -6.08 18.85 -2.62
C THR A 234 -7.25 17.90 -2.43
N TYR A 235 -7.10 16.89 -1.58
CA TYR A 235 -8.18 15.97 -1.24
C TYR A 235 -9.40 16.71 -0.65
N GLU A 236 -9.21 17.53 0.38
CA GLU A 236 -10.30 18.28 1.01
C GLU A 236 -11.03 19.19 0.02
N THR A 237 -10.31 19.78 -0.95
CA THR A 237 -10.90 20.63 -1.99
C THR A 237 -11.75 19.80 -2.95
N VAL A 238 -11.19 18.72 -3.50
CA VAL A 238 -11.90 17.85 -4.45
C VAL A 238 -13.12 17.21 -3.77
N LEU A 239 -12.97 16.66 -2.57
CA LEU A 239 -14.08 16.04 -1.82
C LEU A 239 -15.26 17.01 -1.64
N ARG A 240 -15.00 18.30 -1.32
CA ARG A 240 -16.06 19.32 -1.17
C ARG A 240 -16.83 19.57 -2.47
N GLU A 241 -16.18 19.49 -3.64
CA GLU A 241 -16.87 19.61 -4.93
C GLU A 241 -17.91 18.50 -5.15
N TYR A 242 -17.72 17.34 -4.49
CA TYR A 242 -18.65 16.20 -4.50
C TYR A 242 -19.56 16.15 -3.26
N GLY A 243 -19.53 17.19 -2.40
CA GLY A 243 -20.34 17.26 -1.20
C GLY A 243 -19.85 16.41 -0.02
N LEU A 244 -18.61 15.93 -0.06
CA LEU A 244 -17.98 15.13 1.00
C LEU A 244 -17.04 16.00 1.86
N ILE A 245 -17.00 15.72 3.16
CA ILE A 245 -16.20 16.49 4.13
C ILE A 245 -15.30 15.54 4.92
N ALA A 246 -13.99 15.63 4.69
CA ALA A 246 -13.01 14.91 5.48
C ALA A 246 -13.12 15.26 6.98
N GLY A 247 -13.11 14.26 7.83
CA GLY A 247 -13.34 14.39 9.27
C GLY A 247 -14.80 14.32 9.69
N VAL A 248 -15.74 14.36 8.73
CA VAL A 248 -17.20 14.21 8.96
C VAL A 248 -17.69 12.90 8.34
N ASP A 249 -17.55 12.76 7.02
CA ASP A 249 -18.00 11.56 6.30
C ASP A 249 -17.04 10.38 6.52
N PHE A 250 -15.74 10.64 6.50
CA PHE A 250 -14.68 9.71 6.86
C PHE A 250 -13.42 10.46 7.33
N GLN A 251 -12.53 9.77 8.04
CA GLN A 251 -11.25 10.32 8.46
C GLN A 251 -10.26 10.31 7.28
N LEU A 252 -9.47 11.37 7.13
CA LEU A 252 -8.44 11.50 6.11
C LEU A 252 -7.09 11.77 6.77
N ASP A 253 -6.13 10.88 6.57
CA ASP A 253 -4.77 10.99 7.10
C ASP A 253 -3.73 10.87 5.98
N VAL A 254 -2.54 11.39 6.21
CA VAL A 254 -1.39 11.25 5.31
C VAL A 254 -0.33 10.42 6.01
N LEU A 255 0.06 9.28 5.43
CA LEU A 255 1.10 8.42 5.99
C LEU A 255 2.47 9.08 5.87
N ARG A 256 3.28 8.87 6.90
CA ARG A 256 4.64 9.43 6.93
C ARG A 256 5.58 8.59 6.08
N ARG A 257 6.52 9.25 5.40
CA ARG A 257 7.45 8.59 4.47
C ARG A 257 8.38 7.58 5.17
N LYS A 258 9.02 8.00 6.27
CA LYS A 258 10.14 7.27 6.91
C LYS A 258 9.90 6.99 8.40
N GLN A 259 8.72 7.29 8.90
CA GLN A 259 8.37 7.09 10.30
C GLN A 259 7.15 6.20 10.39
N ALA A 260 7.22 5.23 11.28
CA ALA A 260 6.05 4.40 11.55
C ALA A 260 4.92 5.23 12.20
N SER A 261 3.67 4.91 11.85
CA SER A 261 2.49 5.50 12.47
C SER A 261 2.30 4.96 13.90
N GLU A 262 1.29 5.44 14.59
CA GLU A 262 0.76 4.75 15.76
C GLU A 262 0.03 3.48 15.31
N LEU A 263 -0.03 2.47 16.18
CA LEU A 263 -0.86 1.28 15.97
C LEU A 263 -2.33 1.67 16.15
N MET A 264 -3.12 1.52 15.11
CA MET A 264 -4.54 1.88 15.10
C MET A 264 -5.40 0.64 15.18
N VAL A 265 -6.41 0.67 16.05
CA VAL A 265 -7.48 -0.32 16.09
C VAL A 265 -8.62 0.20 15.23
N LEU A 266 -8.97 -0.54 14.19
CA LEU A 266 -10.01 -0.16 13.23
C LEU A 266 -11.36 -0.66 13.74
N LYS A 267 -12.39 0.17 13.59
CA LYS A 267 -13.77 -0.16 13.96
C LYS A 267 -14.71 0.41 12.91
N THR A 268 -15.59 -0.41 12.40
CA THR A 268 -16.70 -0.03 11.51
C THR A 268 -17.82 0.68 12.24
#